data_a9748bdc18eea14c89596f2c02ef0354
#
_entry.id   a9748bdc18eea14c89596f2c02ef0354
#
_cell.length_a   1.000
_cell.length_b   1.000
_cell.length_c   1.000
_cell.angle_alpha   90.00
_cell.angle_beta   90.00
_cell.angle_gamma   90.00
#
_symmetry.space_group_name_H-M   'P 1'
#
loop_
_entity.id
_entity.type
_entity.pdbx_description
1 polymer ?
#
loop_
_entity_poly.entity_id
_entity_poly.type
_entity_poly.pdbx_seq_one_letter_code
_entity_poly.pdbx_strand_id
1 'polypeptide(L)'
;MTLLKVDKLEVVYHRMITAVQGVTLEVAKGSIVALLGTNGAGKTTTLRAISGFIGMDDARVTQGSITYRGERIENRPPHRITSLGIAIVPERSKVFENLTVDENLEAAVPRRGARFAKDVVYEHFPALVRQRRREAGYLSGGERQMLAIGTALMCGPELLLVDELSLGLAPLVMEELGRALRTIRDRLGTTLLLVEQNAQVALGLADYGYVMENGRIVLDGTPERLRAHEDIREFYLGAGSGERRRNYRDVKQYRRSRRWYG
;
A
#
# COMPACT_ATOMS: atom_id res chain seq x y z
N MET A 1 -19.01 3.09 -5.21
CA MET A 1 -19.36 2.59 -3.85
C MET A 1 -18.05 2.49 -3.06
N THR A 2 -17.95 3.11 -1.87
CA THR A 2 -16.76 3.07 -1.02
C THR A 2 -16.62 1.68 -0.38
N LEU A 3 -15.48 1.03 -0.56
CA LEU A 3 -15.16 -0.27 0.03
C LEU A 3 -14.49 -0.11 1.40
N LEU A 4 -13.48 0.78 1.47
CA LEU A 4 -12.77 1.12 2.69
C LEU A 4 -12.87 2.63 2.93
N LYS A 5 -13.20 3.01 4.16
CA LYS A 5 -13.18 4.40 4.62
C LYS A 5 -12.36 4.49 5.90
N VAL A 6 -11.41 5.39 5.90
CA VAL A 6 -10.65 5.81 7.08
C VAL A 6 -11.08 7.23 7.41
N ASP A 7 -11.55 7.48 8.61
CA ASP A 7 -12.07 8.79 9.04
C ASP A 7 -11.35 9.27 10.30
N LYS A 8 -10.63 10.39 10.16
CA LYS A 8 -9.88 11.10 11.22
C LYS A 8 -9.01 10.16 12.06
N LEU A 9 -8.37 9.20 11.41
CA LEU A 9 -7.57 8.17 12.07
C LEU A 9 -6.39 8.78 12.83
N GLU A 10 -6.27 8.42 14.11
CA GLU A 10 -5.10 8.66 14.93
C GLU A 10 -4.50 7.33 15.40
N VAL A 11 -3.17 7.22 15.28
CA VAL A 11 -2.41 6.04 15.73
C VAL A 11 -1.27 6.49 16.62
N VAL A 12 -1.19 5.87 17.81
CA VAL A 12 -0.18 6.15 18.83
C VAL A 12 0.62 4.90 19.14
N TYR A 13 1.96 5.01 19.08
CA TYR A 13 2.93 4.00 19.50
C TYR A 13 3.33 4.23 20.95
N HIS A 14 3.51 3.13 21.71
CA HIS A 14 4.00 3.16 23.10
C HIS A 14 3.26 4.17 23.98
N ARG A 15 2.00 4.50 23.65
CA ARG A 15 1.17 5.52 24.32
C ARG A 15 1.75 6.94 24.34
N MET A 16 2.79 7.22 23.55
CA MET A 16 3.51 8.50 23.56
C MET A 16 3.72 9.11 22.18
N ILE A 17 3.94 8.30 21.14
CA ILE A 17 4.33 8.79 19.82
C ILE A 17 3.14 8.73 18.88
N THR A 18 2.58 9.87 18.52
CA THR A 18 1.51 9.95 17.52
C THR A 18 2.11 9.90 16.11
N ALA A 19 1.98 8.77 15.42
CA ALA A 19 2.51 8.56 14.08
C ALA A 19 1.51 8.93 12.97
N VAL A 20 0.21 8.84 13.26
CA VAL A 20 -0.88 9.23 12.34
C VAL A 20 -1.81 10.18 13.08
N GLN A 21 -2.17 11.30 12.42
CA GLN A 21 -2.85 12.42 13.05
C GLN A 21 -4.03 12.91 12.22
N GLY A 22 -5.21 12.28 12.41
CA GLY A 22 -6.45 12.70 11.75
C GLY A 22 -6.48 12.37 10.25
N VAL A 23 -5.91 11.24 9.83
CA VAL A 23 -5.93 10.78 8.43
C VAL A 23 -7.34 10.42 8.02
N THR A 24 -7.77 10.98 6.89
CA THR A 24 -9.04 10.64 6.22
C THR A 24 -8.75 10.26 4.78
N LEU A 25 -9.19 9.05 4.38
CA LEU A 25 -9.10 8.57 3.01
C LEU A 25 -10.23 7.58 2.70
N GLU A 26 -10.55 7.44 1.44
CA GLU A 26 -11.53 6.47 0.94
C GLU A 26 -10.96 5.66 -0.22
N VAL A 27 -11.32 4.39 -0.27
CA VAL A 27 -10.98 3.48 -1.37
C VAL A 27 -12.27 2.97 -1.99
N ALA A 28 -12.53 3.35 -3.24
CA ALA A 28 -13.69 2.88 -3.98
C ALA A 28 -13.49 1.41 -4.40
N LYS A 29 -14.58 0.65 -4.42
CA LYS A 29 -14.54 -0.75 -4.89
C LYS A 29 -14.06 -0.82 -6.33
N GLY A 30 -13.13 -1.73 -6.64
CA GLY A 30 -12.58 -1.95 -7.96
C GLY A 30 -11.61 -0.86 -8.44
N SER A 31 -11.16 0.03 -7.55
CA SER A 31 -10.15 1.03 -7.88
C SER A 31 -8.76 0.65 -7.39
N ILE A 32 -7.76 1.31 -7.96
CA ILE A 32 -6.38 1.37 -7.44
C ILE A 32 -6.20 2.74 -6.82
N VAL A 33 -6.01 2.80 -5.51
CA VAL A 33 -5.75 4.05 -4.78
C VAL A 33 -4.31 4.07 -4.30
N ALA A 34 -3.63 5.20 -4.42
CA ALA A 34 -2.26 5.37 -3.92
C ALA A 34 -2.23 6.24 -2.67
N LEU A 35 -1.42 5.83 -1.68
CA LEU A 35 -1.01 6.65 -0.54
C LEU A 35 0.47 6.96 -0.67
N LEU A 36 0.77 8.18 -1.08
CA LEU A 36 2.10 8.70 -1.33
C LEU A 36 2.67 9.40 -0.11
N GLY A 37 3.98 9.39 0.04
CA GLY A 37 4.66 10.16 1.07
C GLY A 37 6.12 9.75 1.23
N THR A 38 6.90 10.59 1.88
CA THR A 38 8.29 10.30 2.23
C THR A 38 8.38 9.24 3.33
N ASN A 39 9.60 8.72 3.57
CA ASN A 39 9.84 7.82 4.71
C ASN A 39 9.50 8.52 6.03
N GLY A 40 8.81 7.81 6.92
CA GLY A 40 8.34 8.35 8.19
C GLY A 40 7.06 9.20 8.10
N ALA A 41 6.42 9.33 6.93
CA ALA A 41 5.16 10.07 6.79
C ALA A 41 3.96 9.42 7.51
N GLY A 42 4.05 8.13 7.89
CA GLY A 42 2.96 7.38 8.53
C GLY A 42 2.22 6.41 7.62
N LYS A 43 2.69 6.20 6.38
CA LYS A 43 2.06 5.34 5.37
C LYS A 43 1.91 3.88 5.85
N THR A 44 3.03 3.22 6.18
CA THR A 44 3.05 1.84 6.70
C THR A 44 2.24 1.71 7.99
N THR A 45 2.27 2.71 8.87
CA THR A 45 1.43 2.76 10.08
C THR A 45 -0.05 2.75 9.74
N THR A 46 -0.48 3.53 8.75
CA THR A 46 -1.86 3.55 8.24
C THR A 46 -2.26 2.17 7.68
N LEU A 47 -1.37 1.56 6.87
CA LEU A 47 -1.60 0.21 6.34
C LEU A 47 -1.72 -0.84 7.44
N ARG A 48 -0.85 -0.80 8.46
CA ARG A 48 -0.88 -1.71 9.62
C ARG A 48 -2.14 -1.53 10.46
N ALA A 49 -2.64 -0.30 10.59
CA ALA A 49 -3.91 -0.04 11.25
C ALA A 49 -5.10 -0.68 10.50
N ILE A 50 -5.09 -0.62 9.16
CA ILE A 50 -6.12 -1.22 8.31
C ILE A 50 -6.04 -2.76 8.34
N SER A 51 -4.83 -3.33 8.28
CA SER A 51 -4.61 -4.78 8.23
C SER A 51 -4.63 -5.48 9.58
N GLY A 52 -4.74 -4.72 10.68
CA GLY A 52 -4.79 -5.25 12.04
C GLY A 52 -3.42 -5.59 12.65
N PHE A 53 -2.32 -5.40 11.90
CA PHE A 53 -0.96 -5.66 12.40
C PHE A 53 -0.46 -4.61 13.38
N ILE A 54 -1.15 -3.50 13.53
CA ILE A 54 -0.74 -2.38 14.39
C ILE A 54 -0.54 -2.78 15.86
N GLY A 55 -1.34 -3.71 16.37
CA GLY A 55 -1.24 -4.18 17.76
C GLY A 55 0.03 -5.00 18.05
N MET A 56 0.71 -5.51 17.02
CA MET A 56 1.97 -6.26 17.18
C MET A 56 3.17 -5.34 17.46
N ASP A 57 3.03 -4.05 17.21
CA ASP A 57 4.09 -3.03 17.37
C ASP A 57 3.89 -2.18 18.64
N ASP A 58 3.11 -2.61 19.62
CA ASP A 58 2.68 -1.83 20.78
C ASP A 58 2.09 -0.46 20.37
N ALA A 59 1.24 -0.51 19.33
CA ALA A 59 0.54 0.65 18.83
C ALA A 59 -0.95 0.36 18.65
N ARG A 60 -1.77 1.42 18.66
CA ARG A 60 -3.22 1.29 18.49
C ARG A 60 -3.84 2.52 17.86
N VAL A 61 -4.99 2.32 17.27
CA VAL A 61 -5.90 3.41 16.90
C VAL A 61 -6.51 3.98 18.19
N THR A 62 -6.28 5.26 18.44
CA THR A 62 -6.76 5.99 19.64
C THR A 62 -7.96 6.86 19.32
N GLN A 63 -8.05 7.40 18.09
CA GLN A 63 -9.17 8.21 17.63
C GLN A 63 -9.53 7.88 16.18
N GLY A 64 -10.73 8.24 15.76
CA GLY A 64 -11.24 8.01 14.42
C GLY A 64 -11.81 6.60 14.23
N SER A 65 -11.96 6.22 12.97
CA SER A 65 -12.51 4.90 12.63
C SER A 65 -11.94 4.39 11.31
N ILE A 66 -11.94 3.07 11.17
CA ILE A 66 -11.68 2.36 9.91
C ILE A 66 -12.93 1.52 9.61
N THR A 67 -13.59 1.82 8.50
CA THR A 67 -14.81 1.11 8.10
C THR A 67 -14.56 0.37 6.79
N TYR A 68 -14.79 -0.93 6.80
CA TYR A 68 -14.69 -1.79 5.62
C TYR A 68 -16.07 -2.41 5.33
N ARG A 69 -16.63 -2.18 4.14
CA ARG A 69 -17.98 -2.65 3.76
C ARG A 69 -19.06 -2.24 4.77
N GLY A 70 -18.91 -1.06 5.39
CA GLY A 70 -19.83 -0.54 6.41
C GLY A 70 -19.57 -1.05 7.83
N GLU A 71 -18.64 -1.97 8.04
CA GLU A 71 -18.29 -2.54 9.35
C GLU A 71 -17.02 -1.91 9.91
N ARG A 72 -17.01 -1.53 11.18
CA ARG A 72 -15.83 -1.01 11.88
C ARG A 72 -14.83 -2.12 12.14
N ILE A 73 -13.56 -1.87 11.76
CA ILE A 73 -12.50 -2.88 11.82
C ILE A 73 -11.25 -2.46 12.60
N GLU A 74 -11.16 -1.23 13.07
CA GLU A 74 -9.99 -0.75 13.80
C GLU A 74 -9.69 -1.61 15.04
N ASN A 75 -8.39 -1.76 15.33
CA ASN A 75 -7.86 -2.56 16.43
C ASN A 75 -8.26 -4.05 16.44
N ARG A 76 -8.81 -4.58 15.34
CA ARG A 76 -9.04 -6.02 15.20
C ARG A 76 -7.74 -6.74 14.88
N PRO A 77 -7.56 -7.98 15.33
CA PRO A 77 -6.35 -8.75 15.03
C PRO A 77 -6.29 -9.19 13.56
N PRO A 78 -5.09 -9.42 12.98
CA PRO A 78 -4.88 -9.69 11.55
C PRO A 78 -5.73 -10.83 10.99
N HIS A 79 -5.89 -11.93 11.73
CA HIS A 79 -6.68 -13.08 11.28
C HIS A 79 -8.16 -12.74 11.07
N ARG A 80 -8.72 -11.80 11.86
CA ARG A 80 -10.09 -11.30 11.67
C ARG A 80 -10.18 -10.43 10.42
N ILE A 81 -9.18 -9.57 10.20
CA ILE A 81 -9.13 -8.70 9.03
C ILE A 81 -9.00 -9.54 7.75
N THR A 82 -8.12 -10.54 7.72
CA THR A 82 -7.96 -11.44 6.58
C THR A 82 -9.25 -12.21 6.28
N SER A 83 -9.98 -12.64 7.32
CA SER A 83 -11.26 -13.34 7.14
C SER A 83 -12.35 -12.46 6.49
N LEU A 84 -12.25 -11.13 6.59
CA LEU A 84 -13.15 -10.18 5.91
C LEU A 84 -12.81 -10.01 4.42
N GLY A 85 -11.62 -10.46 3.97
CA GLY A 85 -11.16 -10.33 2.60
C GLY A 85 -10.18 -9.18 2.38
N ILE A 86 -9.44 -8.79 3.39
CA ILE A 86 -8.31 -7.84 3.28
C ILE A 86 -7.02 -8.64 3.40
N ALA A 87 -6.13 -8.54 2.40
CA ALA A 87 -4.79 -9.10 2.45
C ALA A 87 -3.75 -7.99 2.34
N ILE A 88 -2.54 -8.26 2.84
CA ILE A 88 -1.42 -7.32 2.79
C ILE A 88 -0.18 -7.99 2.20
N VAL A 89 0.50 -7.25 1.32
CA VAL A 89 1.88 -7.51 0.89
C VAL A 89 2.77 -6.52 1.63
N PRO A 90 3.55 -6.95 2.63
CA PRO A 90 4.40 -6.06 3.42
C PRO A 90 5.65 -5.65 2.63
N GLU A 91 6.32 -4.58 3.07
CA GLU A 91 7.60 -4.14 2.50
C GLU A 91 8.69 -5.20 2.62
N ARG A 92 8.79 -5.88 3.77
CA ARG A 92 9.83 -6.87 4.10
C ARG A 92 9.25 -8.21 4.50
N SER A 93 10.10 -9.25 4.51
CA SER A 93 9.72 -10.62 4.93
C SER A 93 8.47 -11.14 4.22
N LYS A 94 8.44 -10.93 2.89
CA LYS A 94 7.27 -11.15 2.04
C LYS A 94 7.00 -12.61 1.74
N VAL A 95 8.02 -13.46 1.82
CA VAL A 95 7.99 -14.87 1.42
C VAL A 95 8.78 -15.73 2.41
N PHE A 96 8.46 -17.02 2.45
CA PHE A 96 9.23 -18.01 3.19
C PHE A 96 10.41 -18.46 2.33
N GLU A 97 11.61 -17.96 2.63
CA GLU A 97 12.80 -18.13 1.78
C GLU A 97 13.21 -19.59 1.58
N ASN A 98 13.00 -20.45 2.60
CA ASN A 98 13.34 -21.86 2.58
C ASN A 98 12.24 -22.76 1.96
N LEU A 99 11.12 -22.19 1.53
CA LEU A 99 10.08 -22.87 0.82
C LEU A 99 10.19 -22.57 -0.68
N THR A 100 9.80 -23.55 -1.49
CA THR A 100 9.65 -23.35 -2.94
C THR A 100 8.56 -22.34 -3.27
N VAL A 101 8.51 -21.86 -4.50
CA VAL A 101 7.41 -21.01 -4.99
C VAL A 101 6.05 -21.70 -4.79
N ASP A 102 5.93 -22.98 -5.17
CA ASP A 102 4.68 -23.74 -4.99
C ASP A 102 4.28 -23.84 -3.52
N GLU A 103 5.22 -24.14 -2.62
CA GLU A 103 4.97 -24.25 -1.18
C GLU A 103 4.61 -22.90 -0.55
N ASN A 104 5.22 -21.81 -0.98
CA ASN A 104 4.83 -20.46 -0.55
C ASN A 104 3.36 -20.16 -0.89
N LEU A 105 2.92 -20.50 -2.11
CA LEU A 105 1.53 -20.32 -2.51
C LEU A 105 0.59 -21.24 -1.72
N GLU A 106 0.99 -22.47 -1.43
CA GLU A 106 0.22 -23.44 -0.63
C GLU A 106 0.13 -23.04 0.85
N ALA A 107 1.14 -22.32 1.37
CA ALA A 107 1.11 -21.82 2.75
C ALA A 107 0.07 -20.72 2.99
N ALA A 108 -0.45 -20.11 1.92
CA ALA A 108 -1.53 -19.14 2.02
C ALA A 108 -2.83 -19.83 2.45
N VAL A 109 -3.50 -19.26 3.44
CA VAL A 109 -4.81 -19.76 3.93
C VAL A 109 -5.93 -19.02 3.21
N PRO A 110 -6.66 -19.65 2.27
CA PRO A 110 -7.75 -19.00 1.57
C PRO A 110 -8.87 -18.56 2.54
N ARG A 111 -9.47 -17.40 2.27
CA ARG A 111 -10.70 -16.99 2.93
C ARG A 111 -11.79 -18.06 2.67
N ARG A 112 -12.62 -18.33 3.67
CA ARG A 112 -13.73 -19.29 3.55
C ARG A 112 -14.60 -18.97 2.33
N GLY A 113 -14.69 -19.91 1.37
CA GLY A 113 -15.44 -19.74 0.11
C GLY A 113 -14.65 -19.10 -1.03
N ALA A 114 -13.44 -18.61 -0.83
CA ALA A 114 -12.56 -18.17 -1.90
C ALA A 114 -11.85 -19.41 -2.50
N ARG A 115 -11.97 -19.58 -3.81
CA ARG A 115 -11.25 -20.61 -4.56
C ARG A 115 -10.30 -19.92 -5.53
N PHE A 116 -9.14 -19.48 -5.04
CA PHE A 116 -8.05 -19.14 -5.94
C PHE A 116 -7.15 -20.34 -6.11
N ALA A 117 -7.13 -20.88 -7.31
CA ALA A 117 -6.16 -21.91 -7.69
C ALA A 117 -4.81 -21.25 -7.97
N LYS A 118 -3.70 -21.95 -7.73
CA LYS A 118 -2.33 -21.48 -8.08
C LYS A 118 -2.24 -21.07 -9.55
N ASP A 119 -3.04 -21.68 -10.43
CA ASP A 119 -3.09 -21.35 -11.85
C ASP A 119 -3.44 -19.87 -12.10
N VAL A 120 -4.30 -19.27 -11.28
CA VAL A 120 -4.61 -17.82 -11.36
C VAL A 120 -3.35 -16.99 -11.10
N VAL A 121 -2.53 -17.38 -10.11
CA VAL A 121 -1.27 -16.68 -9.81
C VAL A 121 -0.30 -16.82 -10.99
N TYR A 122 -0.18 -18.01 -11.55
CA TYR A 122 0.72 -18.29 -12.68
C TYR A 122 0.26 -17.61 -13.99
N GLU A 123 -1.04 -17.44 -14.19
CA GLU A 123 -1.58 -16.65 -15.30
C GLU A 123 -1.15 -15.18 -15.20
N HIS A 124 -1.18 -14.60 -13.99
CA HIS A 124 -0.81 -13.20 -13.78
C HIS A 124 0.71 -12.99 -13.68
N PHE A 125 1.46 -14.02 -13.24
CA PHE A 125 2.91 -13.99 -13.06
C PHE A 125 3.60 -15.17 -13.76
N PRO A 126 3.67 -15.19 -15.11
CA PRO A 126 4.25 -16.30 -15.87
C PRO A 126 5.73 -16.57 -15.55
N ALA A 127 6.47 -15.54 -15.08
CA ALA A 127 7.85 -15.69 -14.63
C ALA A 127 8.01 -16.70 -13.50
N LEU A 128 7.01 -16.84 -12.62
CA LEU A 128 7.02 -17.79 -11.51
C LEU A 128 6.83 -19.24 -11.96
N VAL A 129 6.22 -19.49 -13.13
CA VAL A 129 6.00 -20.84 -13.65
C VAL A 129 7.31 -21.61 -13.78
N ARG A 130 8.37 -20.94 -14.30
CA ARG A 130 9.69 -21.54 -14.49
C ARG A 130 10.42 -21.79 -13.16
N GLN A 131 9.99 -21.12 -12.09
CA GLN A 131 10.62 -21.15 -10.77
C GLN A 131 9.84 -21.97 -9.74
N ARG A 132 8.77 -22.69 -10.14
CA ARG A 132 7.81 -23.37 -9.24
C ARG A 132 8.46 -24.20 -8.14
N ARG A 133 9.53 -24.94 -8.49
CA ARG A 133 10.26 -25.85 -7.60
C ARG A 133 11.50 -25.24 -6.98
N ARG A 134 11.78 -23.94 -7.25
CA ARG A 134 12.93 -23.23 -6.71
C ARG A 134 12.56 -22.62 -5.36
N GLU A 135 13.46 -22.70 -4.39
CA GLU A 135 13.28 -22.01 -3.12
C GLU A 135 13.25 -20.50 -3.32
N ALA A 136 12.34 -19.82 -2.60
CA ALA A 136 12.07 -18.39 -2.78
C ALA A 136 13.27 -17.49 -2.42
N GLY A 137 14.18 -17.98 -1.58
CA GLY A 137 15.42 -17.28 -1.25
C GLY A 137 16.35 -17.05 -2.45
N TYR A 138 16.25 -17.90 -3.48
CA TYR A 138 17.07 -17.78 -4.70
C TYR A 138 16.37 -17.01 -5.84
N LEU A 139 15.19 -16.47 -5.60
CA LEU A 139 14.49 -15.64 -6.58
C LEU A 139 15.12 -14.24 -6.66
N SER A 140 15.02 -13.60 -7.84
CA SER A 140 15.28 -12.18 -7.97
C SER A 140 14.34 -11.33 -7.12
N GLY A 141 14.67 -10.06 -6.89
CA GLY A 141 13.80 -9.14 -6.15
C GLY A 141 12.41 -9.02 -6.78
N GLY A 142 12.34 -8.95 -8.12
CA GLY A 142 11.08 -8.90 -8.86
C GLY A 142 10.24 -10.18 -8.73
N GLU A 143 10.87 -11.35 -8.89
CA GLU A 143 10.19 -12.63 -8.71
C GLU A 143 9.69 -12.82 -7.27
N ARG A 144 10.47 -12.39 -6.26
CA ARG A 144 10.02 -12.39 -4.86
C ARG A 144 8.81 -11.46 -4.66
N GLN A 145 8.79 -10.31 -5.33
CA GLN A 145 7.64 -9.41 -5.27
C GLN A 145 6.39 -10.02 -5.92
N MET A 146 6.56 -10.65 -7.09
CA MET A 146 5.49 -11.39 -7.77
C MET A 146 4.96 -12.53 -6.90
N LEU A 147 5.83 -13.29 -6.27
CA LEU A 147 5.45 -14.37 -5.36
C LEU A 147 4.68 -13.84 -4.13
N ALA A 148 5.14 -12.74 -3.53
CA ALA A 148 4.46 -12.11 -2.39
C ALA A 148 3.03 -11.65 -2.75
N ILE A 149 2.86 -11.01 -3.91
CA ILE A 149 1.54 -10.63 -4.41
C ILE A 149 0.70 -11.89 -4.70
N GLY A 150 1.29 -12.89 -5.35
CA GLY A 150 0.64 -14.17 -5.62
C GLY A 150 0.14 -14.86 -4.36
N THR A 151 0.97 -14.94 -3.32
CA THR A 151 0.61 -15.51 -2.01
C THR A 151 -0.55 -14.74 -1.36
N ALA A 152 -0.52 -13.40 -1.43
CA ALA A 152 -1.64 -12.59 -0.94
C ALA A 152 -2.93 -12.81 -1.74
N LEU A 153 -2.85 -12.99 -3.06
CA LEU A 153 -3.99 -13.33 -3.92
C LEU A 153 -4.60 -14.69 -3.58
N MET A 154 -3.81 -15.69 -3.17
CA MET A 154 -4.31 -17.00 -2.74
C MET A 154 -5.30 -16.89 -1.57
N CYS A 155 -5.24 -15.81 -0.77
CA CYS A 155 -6.23 -15.53 0.28
C CYS A 155 -7.60 -15.10 -0.28
N GLY A 156 -7.74 -14.86 -1.59
CA GLY A 156 -8.97 -14.38 -2.23
C GLY A 156 -9.40 -13.00 -1.76
N PRO A 157 -8.52 -11.98 -1.79
CA PRO A 157 -8.83 -10.67 -1.23
C PRO A 157 -9.79 -9.88 -2.12
N GLU A 158 -10.71 -9.16 -1.49
CA GLU A 158 -11.47 -8.08 -2.14
C GLU A 158 -10.71 -6.75 -2.06
N LEU A 159 -9.86 -6.59 -1.02
CA LEU A 159 -8.93 -5.47 -0.87
C LEU A 159 -7.51 -5.99 -0.66
N LEU A 160 -6.61 -5.63 -1.55
CA LEU A 160 -5.18 -5.91 -1.46
C LEU A 160 -4.43 -4.63 -1.07
N LEU A 161 -3.76 -4.68 0.07
CA LEU A 161 -2.87 -3.63 0.56
C LEU A 161 -1.44 -3.97 0.12
N VAL A 162 -0.73 -3.03 -0.50
CA VAL A 162 0.65 -3.25 -0.95
C VAL A 162 1.55 -2.15 -0.39
N ASP A 163 2.55 -2.54 0.41
CA ASP A 163 3.52 -1.63 1.01
C ASP A 163 4.81 -1.64 0.20
N GLU A 164 5.18 -0.47 -0.37
CA GLU A 164 6.43 -0.22 -1.12
C GLU A 164 6.66 -1.25 -2.25
N LEU A 165 5.81 -1.20 -3.29
CA LEU A 165 5.87 -2.09 -4.46
C LEU A 165 7.19 -1.96 -5.22
N SER A 166 7.69 -0.71 -5.36
CA SER A 166 8.78 -0.35 -6.26
C SER A 166 10.18 -0.47 -5.67
N LEU A 167 10.29 -0.72 -4.36
CA LEU A 167 11.57 -0.65 -3.65
C LEU A 167 12.60 -1.64 -4.20
N GLY A 168 13.70 -1.09 -4.77
CA GLY A 168 14.83 -1.88 -5.27
C GLY A 168 14.58 -2.66 -6.56
N LEU A 169 13.48 -2.38 -7.28
CA LEU A 169 13.13 -3.07 -8.52
C LEU A 169 13.58 -2.28 -9.76
N ALA A 170 13.98 -3.03 -10.79
CA ALA A 170 14.29 -2.45 -12.10
C ALA A 170 13.02 -1.92 -12.79
N PRO A 171 13.12 -0.85 -13.61
CA PRO A 171 11.97 -0.24 -14.28
C PRO A 171 11.12 -1.22 -15.09
N LEU A 172 11.73 -2.15 -15.81
CA LEU A 172 11.04 -3.15 -16.63
C LEU A 172 10.18 -4.10 -15.75
N VAL A 173 10.69 -4.50 -14.59
CA VAL A 173 9.96 -5.33 -13.63
C VAL A 173 8.77 -4.57 -13.07
N MET A 174 8.93 -3.26 -12.82
CA MET A 174 7.84 -2.40 -12.36
C MET A 174 6.72 -2.26 -13.39
N GLU A 175 7.04 -2.17 -14.67
CA GLU A 175 6.05 -2.16 -15.75
C GLU A 175 5.27 -3.49 -15.80
N GLU A 176 5.96 -4.62 -15.66
CA GLU A 176 5.35 -5.95 -15.61
C GLU A 176 4.40 -6.10 -14.40
N LEU A 177 4.87 -5.74 -13.21
CA LEU A 177 4.05 -5.73 -11.99
C LEU A 177 2.84 -4.80 -12.13
N GLY A 178 3.04 -3.61 -12.68
CA GLY A 178 1.95 -2.65 -12.90
C GLY A 178 0.88 -3.19 -13.84
N ARG A 179 1.27 -3.88 -14.93
CA ARG A 179 0.33 -4.55 -15.84
C ARG A 179 -0.43 -5.67 -15.13
N ALA A 180 0.29 -6.48 -14.34
CA ALA A 180 -0.33 -7.57 -13.57
C ALA A 180 -1.35 -7.03 -12.57
N LEU A 181 -1.03 -5.98 -11.80
CA LEU A 181 -1.95 -5.38 -10.83
C LEU A 181 -3.20 -4.81 -11.48
N ARG A 182 -3.09 -4.16 -12.65
CA ARG A 182 -4.28 -3.71 -13.41
C ARG A 182 -5.13 -4.90 -13.86
N THR A 183 -4.50 -5.96 -14.38
CA THR A 183 -5.21 -7.17 -14.80
C THR A 183 -5.91 -7.86 -13.62
N ILE A 184 -5.27 -7.91 -12.45
CA ILE A 184 -5.84 -8.42 -11.21
C ILE A 184 -7.09 -7.61 -10.81
N ARG A 185 -6.99 -6.26 -10.83
CA ARG A 185 -8.14 -5.41 -10.61
C ARG A 185 -9.28 -5.68 -11.60
N ASP A 186 -8.97 -5.70 -12.89
CA ASP A 186 -9.96 -5.76 -13.96
C ASP A 186 -10.64 -7.13 -14.07
N ARG A 187 -9.88 -8.22 -13.91
CA ARG A 187 -10.39 -9.59 -14.07
C ARG A 187 -10.90 -10.21 -12.78
N LEU A 188 -10.24 -9.93 -11.65
CA LEU A 188 -10.62 -10.51 -10.36
C LEU A 188 -11.50 -9.58 -9.52
N GLY A 189 -11.66 -8.31 -9.94
CA GLY A 189 -12.40 -7.31 -9.19
C GLY A 189 -11.74 -6.89 -7.87
N THR A 190 -10.44 -7.21 -7.71
CA THR A 190 -9.69 -6.87 -6.50
C THR A 190 -9.43 -5.38 -6.44
N THR A 191 -9.80 -4.75 -5.34
CA THR A 191 -9.47 -3.34 -5.03
C THR A 191 -8.05 -3.26 -4.48
N LEU A 192 -7.28 -2.23 -4.83
CA LEU A 192 -5.90 -2.07 -4.37
C LEU A 192 -5.70 -0.75 -3.62
N LEU A 193 -4.99 -0.81 -2.50
CA LEU A 193 -4.40 0.35 -1.85
C LEU A 193 -2.89 0.19 -1.86
N LEU A 194 -2.23 1.02 -2.68
CA LEU A 194 -0.78 1.02 -2.85
C LEU A 194 -0.17 2.10 -1.94
N VAL A 195 0.80 1.73 -1.14
CA VAL A 195 1.63 2.66 -0.39
C VAL A 195 2.97 2.78 -1.09
N GLU A 196 3.35 4.00 -1.47
CA GLU A 196 4.54 4.24 -2.28
C GLU A 196 5.28 5.53 -1.89
N GLN A 197 6.60 5.49 -2.04
CA GLN A 197 7.41 6.69 -2.01
C GLN A 197 7.62 7.25 -3.43
N ASN A 198 7.69 6.38 -4.44
CA ASN A 198 7.89 6.76 -5.83
C ASN A 198 6.56 7.22 -6.47
N ALA A 199 6.40 8.55 -6.60
CA ALA A 199 5.19 9.13 -7.18
C ALA A 199 4.98 8.77 -8.65
N GLN A 200 6.04 8.54 -9.45
CA GLN A 200 5.87 8.14 -10.85
C GLN A 200 5.20 6.79 -10.94
N VAL A 201 5.66 5.83 -10.13
CA VAL A 201 5.08 4.48 -10.06
C VAL A 201 3.64 4.55 -9.57
N ALA A 202 3.42 5.17 -8.42
CA ALA A 202 2.10 5.23 -7.80
C ALA A 202 1.05 5.92 -8.68
N LEU A 203 1.36 7.14 -9.17
CA LEU A 203 0.46 7.89 -10.04
C LEU A 203 0.34 7.28 -11.46
N GLY A 204 1.29 6.42 -11.85
CA GLY A 204 1.19 5.64 -13.07
C GLY A 204 0.17 4.52 -12.99
N LEU A 205 -0.15 4.04 -11.79
CA LEU A 205 -1.04 2.89 -11.56
C LEU A 205 -2.42 3.29 -11.02
N ALA A 206 -2.46 4.32 -10.17
CA ALA A 206 -3.64 4.68 -9.39
C ALA A 206 -4.72 5.40 -10.21
N ASP A 207 -5.97 5.22 -9.78
CA ASP A 207 -7.12 5.99 -10.24
C ASP A 207 -7.31 7.25 -9.37
N TYR A 208 -6.83 7.20 -8.12
CA TYR A 208 -6.86 8.31 -7.16
C TYR A 208 -5.65 8.23 -6.21
N GLY A 209 -5.17 9.37 -5.73
CA GLY A 209 -4.01 9.43 -4.84
C GLY A 209 -4.22 10.35 -3.65
N TYR A 210 -3.62 9.99 -2.54
CA TYR A 210 -3.46 10.79 -1.33
C TYR A 210 -1.98 11.01 -1.07
N VAL A 211 -1.61 12.22 -0.67
CA VAL A 211 -0.23 12.55 -0.29
C VAL A 211 -0.19 12.77 1.21
N MET A 212 0.68 12.01 1.87
CA MET A 212 0.79 11.99 3.32
C MET A 212 2.13 12.57 3.79
N GLU A 213 2.07 13.46 4.77
CA GLU A 213 3.24 14.05 5.40
C GLU A 213 3.01 14.22 6.89
N ASN A 214 4.04 13.86 7.68
CA ASN A 214 4.02 14.02 9.13
C ASN A 214 2.70 13.52 9.78
N GLY A 215 2.23 12.35 9.34
CA GLY A 215 1.03 11.72 9.87
C GLY A 215 -0.30 12.29 9.37
N ARG A 216 -0.32 13.15 8.34
CA ARG A 216 -1.54 13.83 7.84
C ARG A 216 -1.65 13.76 6.33
N ILE A 217 -2.87 13.70 5.81
CA ILE A 217 -3.11 13.93 4.39
C ILE A 217 -2.99 15.45 4.12
N VAL A 218 -2.13 15.81 3.18
CA VAL A 218 -1.86 17.22 2.81
C VAL A 218 -2.42 17.57 1.45
N LEU A 219 -2.60 16.58 0.56
CA LEU A 219 -3.13 16.75 -0.78
C LEU A 219 -3.80 15.45 -1.23
N ASP A 220 -4.82 15.56 -2.06
CA ASP A 220 -5.46 14.41 -2.69
C ASP A 220 -6.05 14.78 -4.05
N GLY A 221 -6.27 13.79 -4.91
CA GLY A 221 -6.86 14.01 -6.22
C GLY A 221 -6.56 12.91 -7.23
N THR A 222 -7.02 13.15 -8.47
CA THR A 222 -6.65 12.27 -9.59
C THR A 222 -5.16 12.37 -9.91
N PRO A 223 -4.58 11.36 -10.57
CA PRO A 223 -3.16 11.39 -10.95
C PRO A 223 -2.77 12.63 -11.76
N GLU A 224 -3.65 13.12 -12.65
CA GLU A 224 -3.42 14.31 -13.48
C GLU A 224 -3.32 15.55 -12.59
N ARG A 225 -4.26 15.73 -11.64
CA ARG A 225 -4.25 16.85 -10.69
C ARG A 225 -3.01 16.83 -9.81
N LEU A 226 -2.63 15.64 -9.31
CA LEU A 226 -1.45 15.51 -8.46
C LEU A 226 -0.15 15.78 -9.24
N ARG A 227 -0.02 15.29 -10.48
CA ARG A 227 1.15 15.59 -11.34
C ARG A 227 1.25 17.07 -11.72
N ALA A 228 0.12 17.76 -11.84
CA ALA A 228 0.10 19.20 -12.15
C ALA A 228 0.48 20.07 -10.94
N HIS A 229 0.42 19.53 -9.70
CA HIS A 229 0.71 20.27 -8.49
C HIS A 229 2.23 20.54 -8.37
N GLU A 230 2.59 21.81 -8.10
CA GLU A 230 3.98 22.27 -8.08
C GLU A 230 4.83 21.50 -7.06
N ASP A 231 4.34 21.34 -5.82
CA ASP A 231 5.03 20.60 -4.76
C ASP A 231 5.29 19.13 -5.14
N ILE A 232 4.33 18.49 -5.84
CA ILE A 232 4.52 17.09 -6.30
C ILE A 232 5.57 17.01 -7.39
N ARG A 233 5.59 17.98 -8.31
CA ARG A 233 6.60 18.05 -9.39
C ARG A 233 7.99 18.26 -8.82
N GLU A 234 8.14 19.16 -7.86
CA GLU A 234 9.43 19.51 -7.28
C GLU A 234 9.97 18.40 -6.36
N PHE A 235 9.15 17.90 -5.42
CA PHE A 235 9.61 17.02 -4.33
C PHE A 235 9.54 15.53 -4.66
N TYR A 236 8.57 15.12 -5.50
CA TYR A 236 8.31 13.70 -5.75
C TYR A 236 8.60 13.26 -7.19
N LEU A 237 8.55 14.17 -8.18
CA LEU A 237 8.80 13.84 -9.58
C LEU A 237 10.17 14.30 -10.09
N GLY A 238 10.95 15.01 -9.26
CA GLY A 238 12.31 15.43 -9.59
C GLY A 238 12.39 16.48 -10.71
N ALA A 239 11.34 17.22 -10.99
CA ALA A 239 11.28 18.24 -12.04
C ALA A 239 11.84 19.61 -11.62
N GLY A 240 12.54 19.69 -10.47
CA GLY A 240 13.22 20.89 -9.99
C GLY A 240 14.60 21.06 -10.61
N SER A 241 14.86 22.19 -11.25
CA SER A 241 16.15 22.60 -11.77
C SER A 241 17.24 22.54 -10.70
N GLY A 242 18.24 21.74 -10.93
CA GLY A 242 19.67 21.76 -10.58
C GLY A 242 20.22 22.46 -9.36
N GLU A 243 19.50 22.76 -8.31
CA GLU A 243 20.08 23.24 -7.05
C GLU A 243 19.44 22.57 -5.84
N ARG A 244 20.30 21.87 -5.03
CA ARG A 244 20.06 21.29 -3.71
C ARG A 244 18.61 20.85 -3.46
N ARG A 245 18.37 19.55 -3.37
CA ARG A 245 17.15 18.95 -2.78
C ARG A 245 16.81 19.69 -1.48
N ARG A 246 15.94 20.69 -1.57
CA ARG A 246 15.40 21.37 -0.39
C ARG A 246 14.49 20.36 0.31
N ASN A 247 14.73 20.12 1.58
CA ASN A 247 13.90 19.24 2.37
C ASN A 247 12.54 19.93 2.53
N TYR A 248 11.45 19.26 2.22
CA TYR A 248 10.07 19.78 2.35
C TYR A 248 9.79 20.38 3.75
N ARG A 249 10.53 19.92 4.78
CA ARG A 249 10.51 20.48 6.13
C ARG A 249 10.86 21.98 6.17
N ASP A 250 11.74 22.41 5.29
CA ASP A 250 12.30 23.78 5.35
C ASP A 250 11.38 24.81 4.67
N VAL A 251 10.55 24.39 3.73
CA VAL A 251 9.66 25.29 2.96
C VAL A 251 8.35 25.57 3.70
N LYS A 252 7.81 24.63 4.46
CA LYS A 252 6.50 24.80 5.14
C LYS A 252 6.55 25.59 6.44
N GLN A 253 7.70 25.74 7.10
CA GLN A 253 7.83 26.60 8.28
C GLN A 253 7.60 28.09 7.95
N TYR A 254 7.91 28.53 6.72
CA TYR A 254 7.76 29.93 6.31
C TYR A 254 6.31 30.35 6.01
N ARG A 255 5.41 29.44 5.61
CA ARG A 255 4.00 29.76 5.28
C ARG A 255 3.05 29.68 6.48
N ARG A 256 3.43 29.07 7.61
CA ARG A 256 2.59 28.99 8.81
C ARG A 256 2.55 30.28 9.65
N SER A 257 3.48 31.23 9.47
CA SER A 257 3.54 32.45 10.24
C SER A 257 2.61 33.58 9.75
N ARG A 258 1.79 33.38 8.69
CA ARG A 258 0.94 34.43 8.11
C ARG A 258 -0.57 34.21 8.19
N ARG A 259 -1.08 33.29 9.01
CA ARG A 259 -2.53 33.13 9.22
C ARG A 259 -2.93 33.15 10.70
N TRP A 260 -2.58 34.19 11.40
CA TRP A 260 -3.25 34.63 12.63
C TRP A 260 -3.35 36.14 12.57
N TYR A 261 -4.52 36.64 12.39
CA TYR A 261 -5.17 37.93 12.49
C TYR A 261 -6.04 38.19 11.26
N GLY A 262 -7.35 37.94 11.47
CA GLY A 262 -8.47 38.28 10.63
C GLY A 262 -9.69 37.54 11.09
#